data_93457759fc4fb1e07f13d550a314fb9f
#
_entry.id   93457759fc4fb1e07f13d550a314fb9f
#
_cell.length_a   1.000
_cell.length_b   1.000
_cell.length_c   1.000
_cell.angle_alpha   90.00
_cell.angle_beta   90.00
_cell.angle_gamma   90.00
#
_symmetry.space_group_name_H-M   'P 1'
#
loop_
_entity.id
_entity.type
_entity.pdbx_description
1 polymer ?
#
loop_
_entity_poly.entity_id
_entity_poly.type
_entity_poly.pdbx_seq_one_letter_code
_entity_poly.pdbx_strand_id
1 'polypeptide(L)'
;MNMAKYTFLLPAFKPDFFELALRSIKSQTLKDFKVLVSDDCSPYDLKSIYNKVCGDDARFSYRRNEVNMGSKSLVSHWNLLVDMCDTEYFILASDDDVYEPTFLEEVDKLAVKYPEVDLIRARVKAINEKDEMIEKDAIYEEYVDGLDFLKQKHFNNALRCIANYVFRTSELKKHGGFVEFPLAWYSDDATVMMMSEHGAANTKDMLLNFRSSSISISSSKLNKTDAYKKALATIQFDKWFQENIESRLRSYVQNDYTSRVQNFVNHVHGSFMYQMFSFFSSNCKSSDFRKLLSHYKGNMKKSRLLYNYIRSKMK
;
A
#
# COMPACT_ATOMS: atom_id res chain seq x y z
N MET A 1 1.78 -25.73 21.37
CA MET A 1 0.93 -25.32 20.23
C MET A 1 1.83 -24.53 19.31
N ASN A 2 1.96 -24.95 18.03
CA ASN A 2 2.67 -24.11 17.07
C ASN A 2 1.92 -22.78 16.95
N MET A 3 2.61 -21.66 17.13
CA MET A 3 2.03 -20.35 16.89
C MET A 3 1.81 -20.19 15.38
N ALA A 4 0.65 -19.65 14.97
CA ALA A 4 0.37 -19.41 13.56
C ALA A 4 1.49 -18.57 12.91
N LYS A 5 1.84 -18.88 11.66
CA LYS A 5 2.93 -18.18 10.94
C LYS A 5 2.46 -16.86 10.33
N TYR A 6 1.19 -16.78 9.96
CA TYR A 6 0.61 -15.63 9.24
C TYR A 6 -0.55 -15.00 10.00
N THR A 7 -0.69 -13.67 9.89
CA THR A 7 -1.89 -12.94 10.35
C THR A 7 -2.43 -12.06 9.23
N PHE A 8 -3.71 -12.19 8.91
CA PHE A 8 -4.44 -11.17 8.18
C PHE A 8 -4.89 -10.08 9.16
N LEU A 9 -4.40 -8.87 8.99
CA LEU A 9 -4.85 -7.66 9.68
C LEU A 9 -5.89 -7.00 8.77
N LEU A 10 -7.16 -7.00 9.19
CA LEU A 10 -8.29 -6.57 8.37
C LEU A 10 -8.97 -5.34 9.01
N PRO A 11 -8.50 -4.12 8.73
CA PRO A 11 -9.26 -2.91 9.04
C PRO A 11 -10.56 -2.92 8.23
N ALA A 12 -11.71 -2.74 8.88
CA ALA A 12 -13.02 -2.82 8.26
C ALA A 12 -13.87 -1.60 8.59
N PHE A 13 -14.55 -1.06 7.60
CA PHE A 13 -15.44 0.10 7.76
C PHE A 13 -16.72 0.00 6.90
N LYS A 14 -16.63 -0.61 5.70
CA LYS A 14 -17.72 -0.72 4.73
C LYS A 14 -18.32 -2.13 4.74
N PRO A 15 -19.65 -2.28 4.64
CA PRO A 15 -20.30 -3.58 4.62
C PRO A 15 -20.35 -4.22 3.24
N ASP A 16 -20.24 -3.44 2.15
CA ASP A 16 -20.66 -3.81 0.79
C ASP A 16 -20.00 -5.11 0.29
N PHE A 17 -18.71 -5.27 0.50
CA PHE A 17 -17.94 -6.45 0.06
C PHE A 17 -17.31 -7.21 1.23
N PHE A 18 -17.55 -6.78 2.46
CA PHE A 18 -16.92 -7.33 3.66
C PHE A 18 -17.19 -8.84 3.86
N GLU A 19 -18.40 -9.31 3.54
CA GLU A 19 -18.70 -10.74 3.59
C GLU A 19 -17.84 -11.53 2.60
N LEU A 20 -17.64 -11.03 1.37
CA LEU A 20 -16.82 -11.67 0.36
C LEU A 20 -15.33 -11.72 0.77
N ALA A 21 -14.82 -10.63 1.33
CA ALA A 21 -13.46 -10.55 1.86
C ALA A 21 -13.24 -11.61 2.97
N LEU A 22 -14.13 -11.67 3.97
CA LEU A 22 -14.07 -12.67 5.04
C LEU A 22 -14.11 -14.11 4.52
N ARG A 23 -15.02 -14.42 3.58
CA ARG A 23 -15.14 -15.76 2.99
C ARG A 23 -13.88 -16.16 2.25
N SER A 24 -13.26 -15.24 1.51
CA SER A 24 -12.03 -15.50 0.76
C SER A 24 -10.86 -15.83 1.69
N ILE A 25 -10.72 -15.10 2.81
CA ILE A 25 -9.70 -15.38 3.82
C ILE A 25 -9.99 -16.71 4.54
N LYS A 26 -11.25 -16.99 4.91
CA LYS A 26 -11.64 -18.25 5.55
C LYS A 26 -11.35 -19.47 4.68
N SER A 27 -11.44 -19.32 3.36
CA SER A 27 -11.28 -20.40 2.38
C SER A 27 -9.81 -20.79 2.11
N GLN A 28 -8.82 -20.10 2.65
CA GLN A 28 -7.41 -20.40 2.40
C GLN A 28 -7.08 -21.88 2.62
N THR A 29 -6.33 -22.49 1.68
CA THR A 29 -5.90 -23.90 1.74
C THR A 29 -4.92 -24.16 2.88
N LEU A 30 -3.91 -23.30 3.06
CA LEU A 30 -3.05 -23.28 4.25
C LEU A 30 -3.88 -22.84 5.46
N LYS A 31 -3.82 -23.61 6.57
CA LYS A 31 -4.62 -23.31 7.77
C LYS A 31 -3.85 -22.67 8.92
N ASP A 32 -2.55 -22.52 8.77
CA ASP A 32 -1.65 -21.97 9.80
C ASP A 32 -1.64 -20.42 9.76
N PHE A 33 -2.80 -19.82 10.04
CA PHE A 33 -2.98 -18.37 10.09
C PHE A 33 -4.00 -17.92 11.12
N LYS A 34 -3.90 -16.65 11.51
CA LYS A 34 -4.88 -15.90 12.30
C LYS A 34 -5.48 -14.76 11.48
N VAL A 35 -6.63 -14.26 11.93
CA VAL A 35 -7.28 -13.07 11.37
C VAL A 35 -7.69 -12.14 12.50
N LEU A 36 -7.23 -10.90 12.44
CA LEU A 36 -7.68 -9.83 13.32
C LEU A 36 -8.54 -8.85 12.53
N VAL A 37 -9.84 -8.94 12.68
CA VAL A 37 -10.80 -7.97 12.14
C VAL A 37 -10.89 -6.78 13.08
N SER A 38 -10.62 -5.58 12.59
CA SER A 38 -10.73 -4.34 13.35
C SER A 38 -11.77 -3.41 12.72
N ASP A 39 -12.98 -3.44 13.26
CA ASP A 39 -14.05 -2.49 12.91
C ASP A 39 -13.66 -1.09 13.38
N ASP A 40 -13.47 -0.17 12.46
CA ASP A 40 -13.04 1.21 12.71
C ASP A 40 -14.20 2.14 13.10
N CYS A 41 -14.98 1.73 14.08
CA CYS A 41 -16.19 2.44 14.52
C CYS A 41 -17.17 2.68 13.38
N SER A 42 -17.37 1.65 12.55
CA SER A 42 -18.28 1.69 11.40
C SER A 42 -19.71 2.06 11.82
N PRO A 43 -20.45 2.88 11.05
CA PRO A 43 -21.87 3.13 11.29
C PRO A 43 -22.76 1.91 10.95
N TYR A 44 -22.17 0.87 10.36
CA TYR A 44 -22.88 -0.35 9.94
C TYR A 44 -22.64 -1.50 10.93
N ASP A 45 -23.52 -2.49 10.93
CA ASP A 45 -23.39 -3.69 11.77
C ASP A 45 -22.45 -4.74 11.13
N LEU A 46 -21.16 -4.43 11.12
CA LEU A 46 -20.13 -5.36 10.64
C LEU A 46 -20.00 -6.60 11.54
N LYS A 47 -20.37 -6.49 12.83
CA LYS A 47 -20.30 -7.61 13.77
C LYS A 47 -21.24 -8.76 13.38
N SER A 48 -22.44 -8.45 12.93
CA SER A 48 -23.39 -9.47 12.45
C SER A 48 -22.87 -10.19 11.20
N ILE A 49 -22.25 -9.47 10.25
CA ILE A 49 -21.62 -10.08 9.07
C ILE A 49 -20.46 -10.98 9.49
N TYR A 50 -19.59 -10.50 10.39
CA TYR A 50 -18.49 -11.29 10.95
C TYR A 50 -19.01 -12.58 11.61
N ASN A 51 -19.98 -12.49 12.50
CA ASN A 51 -20.54 -13.64 13.22
C ASN A 51 -21.13 -14.69 12.24
N LYS A 52 -21.85 -14.24 11.21
CA LYS A 52 -22.41 -15.10 10.16
C LYS A 52 -21.34 -15.92 9.42
N VAL A 53 -20.17 -15.31 9.15
CA VAL A 53 -19.13 -15.93 8.32
C VAL A 53 -18.09 -16.66 9.15
N CYS A 54 -17.64 -16.07 10.25
CA CYS A 54 -16.43 -16.46 10.98
C CYS A 54 -16.66 -16.71 12.47
N GLY A 55 -17.85 -16.48 13.01
CA GLY A 55 -18.08 -16.48 14.45
C GLY A 55 -17.75 -17.79 15.17
N ASP A 56 -17.68 -18.90 14.45
CA ASP A 56 -17.35 -20.25 14.94
C ASP A 56 -15.89 -20.66 14.64
N ASP A 57 -15.13 -19.86 13.95
CA ASP A 57 -13.76 -20.18 13.52
C ASP A 57 -12.73 -19.56 14.48
N ALA A 58 -12.07 -20.38 15.27
CA ALA A 58 -11.11 -19.95 16.28
C ALA A 58 -9.88 -19.18 15.75
N ARG A 59 -9.66 -19.22 14.42
CA ARG A 59 -8.58 -18.41 13.79
C ARG A 59 -8.94 -16.93 13.72
N PHE A 60 -10.23 -16.59 13.78
CA PHE A 60 -10.74 -15.24 13.60
C PHE A 60 -11.02 -14.58 14.94
N SER A 61 -10.58 -13.34 15.08
CA SER A 61 -10.89 -12.46 16.19
C SER A 61 -11.47 -11.14 15.69
N TYR A 62 -12.37 -10.55 16.46
CA TYR A 62 -13.03 -9.28 16.12
C TYR A 62 -12.87 -8.29 17.27
N ARG A 63 -12.44 -7.09 16.91
CA ARG A 63 -12.46 -5.93 17.79
C ARG A 63 -13.17 -4.75 17.12
N ARG A 64 -13.60 -3.79 17.91
CA ARG A 64 -14.18 -2.54 17.43
C ARG A 64 -13.46 -1.37 18.11
N ASN A 65 -13.06 -0.39 17.33
CA ASN A 65 -12.52 0.86 17.84
C ASN A 65 -13.63 1.71 18.47
N GLU A 66 -13.29 2.47 19.51
CA GLU A 66 -14.22 3.42 20.14
C GLU A 66 -14.51 4.64 19.24
N VAL A 67 -13.56 4.99 18.39
CA VAL A 67 -13.63 6.10 17.42
C VAL A 67 -13.11 5.68 16.07
N ASN A 68 -13.59 6.32 15.01
CA ASN A 68 -13.06 6.11 13.65
C ASN A 68 -11.66 6.71 13.55
N MET A 69 -10.64 5.85 13.60
CA MET A 69 -9.23 6.22 13.51
C MET A 69 -8.86 6.64 12.07
N GLY A 70 -9.37 5.91 11.07
CA GLY A 70 -9.08 6.17 9.66
C GLY A 70 -9.55 7.54 9.18
N SER A 71 -10.55 8.14 9.83
CA SER A 71 -10.97 9.51 9.55
C SER A 71 -9.90 10.57 9.89
N LYS A 72 -9.01 10.25 10.85
CA LYS A 72 -7.88 11.09 11.26
C LYS A 72 -6.60 10.66 10.58
N SER A 73 -6.23 9.40 10.70
CA SER A 73 -5.08 8.77 10.08
C SER A 73 -5.37 7.28 9.84
N LEU A 74 -5.49 6.90 8.58
CA LEU A 74 -5.63 5.49 8.20
C LEU A 74 -4.37 4.69 8.57
N VAL A 75 -3.19 5.31 8.44
CA VAL A 75 -1.90 4.69 8.79
C VAL A 75 -1.79 4.43 10.29
N SER A 76 -2.30 5.33 11.14
CA SER A 76 -2.32 5.09 12.58
C SER A 76 -3.18 3.86 12.94
N HIS A 77 -4.28 3.61 12.23
CA HIS A 77 -5.06 2.38 12.40
C HIS A 77 -4.28 1.15 11.95
N TRP A 78 -3.59 1.21 10.80
CA TRP A 78 -2.73 0.13 10.34
C TRP A 78 -1.62 -0.20 11.34
N ASN A 79 -0.93 0.81 11.85
CA ASN A 79 0.15 0.63 12.82
C ASN A 79 -0.34 0.04 14.14
N LEU A 80 -1.53 0.45 14.63
CA LEU A 80 -2.16 -0.20 15.78
C LEU A 80 -2.35 -1.71 15.56
N LEU A 81 -2.76 -2.12 14.36
CA LEU A 81 -2.93 -3.54 14.04
C LEU A 81 -1.59 -4.28 13.93
N VAL A 82 -0.57 -3.63 13.36
CA VAL A 82 0.80 -4.19 13.30
C VAL A 82 1.35 -4.39 14.70
N ASP A 83 1.15 -3.44 15.62
CA ASP A 83 1.61 -3.57 17.02
C ASP A 83 0.99 -4.77 17.73
N MET A 84 -0.27 -5.10 17.41
CA MET A 84 -0.98 -6.25 17.96
C MET A 84 -0.61 -7.59 17.27
N CYS A 85 0.12 -7.57 16.16
CA CYS A 85 0.51 -8.77 15.43
C CYS A 85 1.67 -9.48 16.13
N ASP A 86 1.52 -10.78 16.39
CA ASP A 86 2.49 -11.64 17.06
C ASP A 86 3.09 -12.75 16.17
N THR A 87 2.68 -12.82 14.90
CA THR A 87 3.12 -13.83 13.93
C THR A 87 4.35 -13.37 13.14
N GLU A 88 5.03 -14.32 12.50
CA GLU A 88 6.23 -14.04 11.70
C GLU A 88 5.95 -13.08 10.54
N TYR A 89 4.81 -13.31 9.86
CA TYR A 89 4.37 -12.49 8.73
C TYR A 89 2.95 -11.98 8.94
N PHE A 90 2.65 -10.85 8.32
CA PHE A 90 1.28 -10.36 8.23
C PHE A 90 0.92 -9.85 6.83
N ILE A 91 -0.37 -9.80 6.57
CA ILE A 91 -1.00 -9.21 5.40
C ILE A 91 -1.93 -8.11 5.90
N LEU A 92 -1.79 -6.88 5.37
CA LEU A 92 -2.78 -5.82 5.62
C LEU A 92 -3.89 -5.95 4.58
N ALA A 93 -4.94 -6.69 4.95
CA ALA A 93 -6.07 -6.97 4.07
C ALA A 93 -7.03 -5.76 3.98
N SER A 94 -7.88 -5.77 2.96
CA SER A 94 -8.94 -4.77 2.76
C SER A 94 -10.32 -5.40 2.93
N ASP A 95 -11.32 -4.58 3.31
CA ASP A 95 -12.71 -5.02 3.48
C ASP A 95 -13.48 -5.17 2.15
N ASP A 96 -12.81 -5.00 1.00
CA ASP A 96 -13.40 -5.10 -0.32
C ASP A 96 -12.63 -6.01 -1.31
N ASP A 97 -11.43 -6.48 -0.96
CA ASP A 97 -10.62 -7.35 -1.79
C ASP A 97 -10.91 -8.85 -1.56
N VAL A 98 -10.56 -9.68 -2.56
CA VAL A 98 -10.82 -11.12 -2.52
C VAL A 98 -9.54 -11.90 -2.80
N TYR A 99 -9.12 -12.75 -1.85
CA TYR A 99 -7.95 -13.62 -1.98
C TYR A 99 -8.32 -14.94 -2.66
N GLU A 100 -7.47 -15.41 -3.57
CA GLU A 100 -7.59 -16.76 -4.11
C GLU A 100 -7.28 -17.81 -3.02
N PRO A 101 -7.91 -18.99 -3.04
CA PRO A 101 -7.76 -19.97 -1.97
C PRO A 101 -6.33 -20.43 -1.71
N THR A 102 -5.47 -20.38 -2.71
CA THR A 102 -4.06 -20.81 -2.61
C THR A 102 -3.08 -19.68 -2.28
N PHE A 103 -3.58 -18.47 -1.95
CA PHE A 103 -2.71 -17.31 -1.69
C PHE A 103 -1.67 -17.59 -0.62
N LEU A 104 -2.09 -18.04 0.58
CA LEU A 104 -1.14 -18.34 1.65
C LEU A 104 -0.23 -19.53 1.34
N GLU A 105 -0.70 -20.53 0.61
CA GLU A 105 0.12 -21.67 0.21
C GLU A 105 1.27 -21.26 -0.70
N GLU A 106 1.01 -20.42 -1.71
CA GLU A 106 2.05 -19.93 -2.62
C GLU A 106 2.99 -18.94 -1.92
N VAL A 107 2.47 -18.11 -1.02
CA VAL A 107 3.26 -17.21 -0.17
C VAL A 107 4.20 -18.03 0.72
N ASP A 108 3.73 -19.10 1.34
CA ASP A 108 4.54 -19.95 2.23
C ASP A 108 5.68 -20.63 1.48
N LYS A 109 5.43 -21.12 0.25
CA LYS A 109 6.49 -21.67 -0.62
C LYS A 109 7.61 -20.64 -0.86
N LEU A 110 7.24 -19.39 -1.11
CA LEU A 110 8.21 -18.31 -1.31
C LEU A 110 8.94 -17.94 -0.02
N ALA A 111 8.23 -17.86 1.12
CA ALA A 111 8.83 -17.58 2.42
C ALA A 111 9.86 -18.63 2.84
N VAL A 112 9.62 -19.89 2.51
CA VAL A 112 10.57 -20.99 2.75
C VAL A 112 11.76 -20.94 1.78
N LYS A 113 11.52 -20.61 0.53
CA LYS A 113 12.55 -20.58 -0.52
C LYS A 113 13.49 -19.37 -0.40
N TYR A 114 12.98 -18.23 0.04
CA TYR A 114 13.70 -16.95 0.17
C TYR A 114 13.59 -16.41 1.61
N PRO A 115 14.19 -17.09 2.60
CA PRO A 115 14.04 -16.72 4.02
C PRO A 115 14.65 -15.34 4.36
N GLU A 116 15.51 -14.81 3.50
CA GLU A 116 16.15 -13.50 3.67
C GLU A 116 15.27 -12.32 3.28
N VAL A 117 14.20 -12.52 2.50
CA VAL A 117 13.35 -11.41 2.08
C VAL A 117 12.37 -11.00 3.19
N ASP A 118 12.16 -9.71 3.32
CA ASP A 118 11.21 -9.14 4.27
C ASP A 118 9.87 -8.80 3.63
N LEU A 119 9.80 -8.94 2.30
CA LEU A 119 8.65 -8.61 1.48
C LEU A 119 8.34 -9.71 0.48
N ILE A 120 7.12 -10.26 0.52
CA ILE A 120 6.60 -11.15 -0.51
C ILE A 120 5.43 -10.42 -1.20
N ARG A 121 5.37 -10.48 -2.52
CA ARG A 121 4.34 -9.84 -3.31
C ARG A 121 3.53 -10.87 -4.07
N ALA A 122 2.23 -10.90 -3.83
CA ALA A 122 1.31 -11.64 -4.67
C ALA A 122 0.94 -10.82 -5.92
N ARG A 123 0.90 -11.46 -7.08
CA ARG A 123 0.40 -10.84 -8.30
C ARG A 123 -1.10 -10.60 -8.22
N VAL A 124 -1.57 -9.50 -8.80
CA VAL A 124 -2.92 -8.96 -8.64
C VAL A 124 -3.69 -8.99 -9.97
N LYS A 125 -5.00 -9.10 -9.91
CA LYS A 125 -5.91 -8.64 -10.96
C LYS A 125 -6.87 -7.62 -10.39
N ALA A 126 -7.12 -6.53 -11.09
CA ALA A 126 -8.16 -5.58 -10.71
C ALA A 126 -9.51 -6.07 -11.23
N ILE A 127 -10.52 -6.01 -10.36
CA ILE A 127 -11.91 -6.36 -10.67
C ILE A 127 -12.83 -5.17 -10.39
N ASN A 128 -13.96 -5.11 -11.08
CA ASN A 128 -15.02 -4.14 -10.80
C ASN A 128 -15.99 -4.63 -9.72
N GLU A 129 -17.06 -3.87 -9.47
CA GLU A 129 -18.12 -4.21 -8.49
C GLU A 129 -18.91 -5.48 -8.84
N LYS A 130 -18.79 -6.02 -10.08
CA LYS A 130 -19.44 -7.24 -10.56
C LYS A 130 -18.47 -8.42 -10.65
N ASP A 131 -17.27 -8.32 -10.05
CA ASP A 131 -16.20 -9.31 -10.12
C ASP A 131 -15.60 -9.51 -11.53
N GLU A 132 -15.90 -8.63 -12.49
CA GLU A 132 -15.33 -8.68 -13.83
C GLU A 132 -13.91 -8.09 -13.81
N MET A 133 -12.95 -8.79 -14.43
CA MET A 133 -11.57 -8.34 -14.50
C MET A 133 -11.44 -7.13 -15.44
N ILE A 134 -10.84 -6.04 -14.95
CA ILE A 134 -10.62 -4.79 -15.68
C ILE A 134 -9.15 -4.53 -16.01
N GLU A 135 -8.22 -5.08 -15.22
CA GLU A 135 -6.78 -4.89 -15.42
C GLU A 135 -5.98 -6.08 -14.85
N LYS A 136 -4.85 -6.37 -15.48
CA LYS A 136 -3.88 -7.39 -15.04
C LYS A 136 -2.59 -6.75 -14.60
N ASP A 137 -2.06 -7.23 -13.49
CA ASP A 137 -0.77 -6.84 -12.98
C ASP A 137 0.39 -7.35 -13.85
N ALA A 138 1.50 -6.63 -13.81
CA ALA A 138 2.74 -7.02 -14.45
C ALA A 138 3.29 -8.35 -13.88
N ILE A 139 4.05 -9.08 -14.71
CA ILE A 139 4.78 -10.27 -14.27
C ILE A 139 6.16 -9.82 -13.81
N TYR A 140 6.55 -10.27 -12.60
CA TYR A 140 7.89 -10.11 -12.07
C TYR A 140 8.59 -11.47 -12.05
N GLU A 141 9.91 -11.45 -12.04
CA GLU A 141 10.68 -12.64 -11.70
C GLU A 141 10.36 -13.08 -10.27
N GLU A 142 10.48 -14.38 -10.00
CA GLU A 142 10.12 -14.94 -8.69
C GLU A 142 10.91 -14.29 -7.55
N TYR A 143 12.19 -13.99 -7.76
CA TYR A 143 12.99 -13.14 -6.89
C TYR A 143 13.54 -11.96 -7.68
N VAL A 144 13.47 -10.77 -7.07
CA VAL A 144 14.00 -9.53 -7.65
C VAL A 144 14.79 -8.79 -6.57
N ASP A 145 16.01 -8.37 -6.88
CA ASP A 145 16.79 -7.52 -5.97
C ASP A 145 16.12 -6.17 -5.70
N GLY A 146 16.50 -5.51 -4.60
CA GLY A 146 15.80 -4.32 -4.13
C GLY A 146 15.75 -3.18 -5.14
N LEU A 147 16.82 -2.92 -5.90
CA LEU A 147 16.82 -1.84 -6.90
C LEU A 147 15.95 -2.19 -8.11
N ASP A 148 16.04 -3.41 -8.62
CA ASP A 148 15.25 -3.83 -9.76
C ASP A 148 13.77 -3.97 -9.39
N PHE A 149 13.44 -4.35 -8.15
CA PHE A 149 12.08 -4.31 -7.65
C PHE A 149 11.52 -2.86 -7.66
N LEU A 150 12.27 -1.89 -7.13
CA LEU A 150 11.88 -0.48 -7.14
C LEU A 150 11.68 0.05 -8.57
N LYS A 151 12.56 -0.33 -9.50
CA LYS A 151 12.44 0.04 -10.92
C LYS A 151 11.21 -0.59 -11.56
N GLN A 152 10.98 -1.89 -11.36
CA GLN A 152 9.81 -2.58 -11.89
C GLN A 152 8.52 -1.97 -11.35
N LYS A 153 8.44 -1.73 -10.04
CA LYS A 153 7.29 -1.06 -9.40
C LYS A 153 7.02 0.33 -9.99
N HIS A 154 8.04 1.03 -10.42
CA HIS A 154 7.93 2.42 -10.87
C HIS A 154 7.69 2.58 -12.38
N PHE A 155 8.33 1.73 -13.20
CA PHE A 155 8.30 1.82 -14.66
C PHE A 155 7.32 0.86 -15.33
N ASN A 156 7.03 -0.28 -14.71
CA ASN A 156 6.06 -1.23 -15.23
C ASN A 156 4.67 -0.87 -14.73
N ASN A 157 3.64 -1.22 -15.47
CA ASN A 157 2.23 -1.05 -15.07
C ASN A 157 1.88 -2.05 -13.95
N ALA A 158 2.58 -1.98 -12.82
CA ALA A 158 2.27 -2.76 -11.64
C ALA A 158 1.05 -2.16 -10.95
N LEU A 159 0.05 -2.99 -10.67
CA LEU A 159 -1.07 -2.60 -9.84
C LEU A 159 -0.57 -2.30 -8.43
N ARG A 160 -0.99 -1.15 -7.89
CA ARG A 160 -0.56 -0.67 -6.57
C ARG A 160 -1.70 -0.86 -5.59
N CYS A 161 -1.53 -1.84 -4.72
CA CYS A 161 -2.46 -2.13 -3.67
C CYS A 161 -1.66 -2.68 -2.48
N ILE A 162 -2.04 -2.33 -1.26
CA ILE A 162 -1.30 -2.78 -0.07
C ILE A 162 -1.63 -4.24 0.27
N ALA A 163 -2.82 -4.69 -0.06
CA ALA A 163 -3.35 -5.99 0.34
C ALA A 163 -2.66 -7.18 -0.34
N ASN A 164 -1.85 -6.94 -1.38
CA ASN A 164 -1.10 -7.99 -2.07
C ASN A 164 0.31 -8.22 -1.54
N TYR A 165 0.71 -7.47 -0.50
CA TYR A 165 2.02 -7.64 0.13
C TYR A 165 1.91 -8.41 1.44
N VAL A 166 2.91 -9.27 1.66
CA VAL A 166 3.14 -10.00 2.90
C VAL A 166 4.44 -9.48 3.50
N PHE A 167 4.34 -8.96 4.70
CA PHE A 167 5.44 -8.27 5.38
C PHE A 167 6.00 -9.14 6.51
N ARG A 168 7.32 -9.16 6.68
CA ARG A 168 7.94 -9.71 7.88
C ARG A 168 7.67 -8.77 9.05
N THR A 169 6.93 -9.25 10.04
CA THR A 169 6.41 -8.43 11.15
C THR A 169 7.51 -7.76 11.95
N SER A 170 8.58 -8.51 12.29
CA SER A 170 9.70 -7.98 13.08
C SER A 170 10.40 -6.82 12.40
N GLU A 171 10.63 -6.93 11.08
CA GLU A 171 11.33 -5.88 10.33
C GLU A 171 10.47 -4.63 10.16
N LEU A 172 9.16 -4.77 9.89
CA LEU A 172 8.31 -3.58 9.83
C LEU A 172 8.22 -2.88 11.20
N LYS A 173 8.11 -3.63 12.31
CA LYS A 173 8.13 -3.06 13.67
C LYS A 173 9.46 -2.34 13.98
N LYS A 174 10.59 -2.91 13.57
CA LYS A 174 11.92 -2.29 13.72
C LYS A 174 12.04 -0.97 12.97
N HIS A 175 11.37 -0.84 11.83
CA HIS A 175 11.26 0.41 11.06
C HIS A 175 10.22 1.39 11.62
N GLY A 176 9.51 1.06 12.70
CA GLY A 176 8.50 1.92 13.32
C GLY A 176 7.10 1.83 12.68
N GLY A 177 6.85 0.80 11.87
CA GLY A 177 5.57 0.58 11.21
C GLY A 177 5.47 1.18 9.81
N PHE A 178 4.24 1.31 9.33
CA PHE A 178 3.96 1.96 8.03
C PHE A 178 4.32 3.44 8.08
N VAL A 179 4.95 3.92 7.00
CA VAL A 179 5.31 5.33 6.84
C VAL A 179 4.04 6.18 6.70
N GLU A 180 3.93 7.25 7.49
CA GLU A 180 2.71 8.06 7.53
C GLU A 180 2.80 9.29 6.61
N PHE A 181 1.84 9.39 5.68
CA PHE A 181 1.59 10.58 4.87
C PHE A 181 0.11 10.96 4.88
N PRO A 182 -0.24 12.22 4.57
CA PRO A 182 -1.62 12.67 4.49
C PRO A 182 -2.49 11.78 3.60
N LEU A 183 -3.63 11.34 4.08
CA LEU A 183 -4.57 10.40 3.41
C LEU A 183 -3.96 9.02 3.11
N ALA A 184 -2.92 8.61 3.80
CA ALA A 184 -2.12 7.42 3.47
C ALA A 184 -1.56 7.43 2.03
N TRP A 185 -1.58 8.58 1.35
CA TRP A 185 -1.14 8.69 -0.04
C TRP A 185 0.38 8.51 -0.12
N TYR A 186 0.84 7.46 -0.78
CA TYR A 186 2.22 6.93 -0.83
C TYR A 186 2.70 6.20 0.45
N SER A 187 1.86 6.02 1.48
CA SER A 187 2.29 5.31 2.69
C SER A 187 2.62 3.84 2.41
N ASP A 188 1.82 3.19 1.58
CA ASP A 188 2.07 1.85 1.05
C ASP A 188 3.32 1.81 0.16
N ASP A 189 3.47 2.76 -0.78
CA ASP A 189 4.64 2.84 -1.66
C ASP A 189 5.94 2.99 -0.86
N ALA A 190 5.97 3.91 0.10
CA ALA A 190 7.14 4.14 0.95
C ALA A 190 7.49 2.91 1.79
N THR A 191 6.49 2.31 2.43
CA THR A 191 6.70 1.13 3.27
C THR A 191 7.20 -0.06 2.45
N VAL A 192 6.63 -0.30 1.28
CA VAL A 192 7.08 -1.35 0.36
C VAL A 192 8.51 -1.08 -0.14
N MET A 193 8.85 0.18 -0.45
CA MET A 193 10.23 0.55 -0.81
C MET A 193 11.23 0.29 0.32
N MET A 194 10.85 0.58 1.55
CA MET A 194 11.66 0.33 2.74
C MET A 194 11.86 -1.16 2.96
N MET A 195 10.77 -1.95 2.91
CA MET A 195 10.80 -3.39 3.17
C MET A 195 11.41 -4.21 2.04
N SER A 196 11.66 -3.63 0.86
CA SER A 196 12.31 -4.31 -0.27
C SER A 196 13.85 -4.21 -0.25
N GLU A 197 14.47 -3.87 0.87
CA GLU A 197 15.94 -3.71 0.96
C GLU A 197 16.69 -4.99 0.56
N HIS A 198 16.23 -6.14 1.04
CA HIS A 198 16.78 -7.47 0.72
C HIS A 198 16.12 -8.11 -0.51
N GLY A 199 15.48 -7.30 -1.37
CA GLY A 199 14.72 -7.79 -2.51
C GLY A 199 13.26 -8.11 -2.17
N ALA A 200 12.58 -8.74 -3.13
CA ALA A 200 11.22 -9.21 -2.95
C ALA A 200 11.01 -10.54 -3.67
N ALA A 201 10.25 -11.45 -3.06
CA ALA A 201 9.76 -12.64 -3.71
C ALA A 201 8.37 -12.40 -4.28
N ASN A 202 8.07 -12.95 -5.47
CA ASN A 202 6.85 -12.63 -6.21
C ASN A 202 6.15 -13.92 -6.66
N THR A 203 4.82 -13.98 -6.49
CA THR A 203 4.04 -15.10 -7.04
C THR A 203 3.89 -14.95 -8.55
N LYS A 204 3.86 -16.08 -9.25
CA LYS A 204 3.58 -16.14 -10.69
C LYS A 204 2.09 -15.95 -10.96
N ASP A 205 1.25 -16.58 -10.16
CA ASP A 205 -0.20 -16.56 -10.31
C ASP A 205 -0.81 -15.32 -9.67
N MET A 206 -1.93 -14.86 -10.23
CA MET A 206 -2.70 -13.74 -9.69
C MET A 206 -3.55 -14.25 -8.53
N LEU A 207 -3.13 -13.92 -7.30
CA LEU A 207 -3.69 -14.48 -6.08
C LEU A 207 -4.50 -13.47 -5.26
N LEU A 208 -4.56 -12.22 -5.71
CA LEU A 208 -5.44 -11.20 -5.14
C LEU A 208 -6.29 -10.57 -6.23
N ASN A 209 -7.58 -10.48 -5.96
CA ASN A 209 -8.56 -9.71 -6.74
C ASN A 209 -8.76 -8.36 -6.05
N PHE A 210 -8.06 -7.34 -6.53
CA PHE A 210 -8.18 -5.97 -6.04
C PHE A 210 -9.45 -5.33 -6.61
N ARG A 211 -10.36 -4.90 -5.74
CA ARG A 211 -11.63 -4.31 -6.15
C ARG A 211 -11.52 -2.81 -6.38
N SER A 212 -11.73 -2.40 -7.62
CA SER A 212 -11.92 -1.00 -7.99
C SER A 212 -13.42 -0.68 -7.98
N SER A 213 -13.86 0.09 -7.00
CA SER A 213 -15.26 0.47 -6.84
C SER A 213 -15.42 1.99 -6.68
N SER A 214 -16.64 2.48 -6.89
CA SER A 214 -16.99 3.90 -6.69
C SER A 214 -16.84 4.38 -5.25
N ILE A 215 -16.79 3.46 -4.29
CA ILE A 215 -16.64 3.73 -2.85
C ILE A 215 -15.20 3.58 -2.35
N SER A 216 -14.25 3.18 -3.20
CA SER A 216 -12.83 3.07 -2.84
C SER A 216 -12.18 4.43 -2.63
N ILE A 217 -11.30 4.55 -1.63
CA ILE A 217 -10.56 5.79 -1.33
C ILE A 217 -9.72 6.27 -2.52
N SER A 218 -9.11 5.33 -3.25
CA SER A 218 -8.27 5.61 -4.41
C SER A 218 -9.05 6.09 -5.63
N SER A 219 -10.28 5.60 -5.82
CA SER A 219 -11.14 5.85 -6.99
C SER A 219 -12.12 7.01 -6.76
N SER A 220 -12.24 7.52 -5.53
CA SER A 220 -13.17 8.60 -5.21
C SER A 220 -12.86 9.88 -5.99
N LYS A 221 -13.90 10.63 -6.37
CA LYS A 221 -13.75 11.91 -7.08
C LYS A 221 -12.90 12.89 -6.27
N LEU A 222 -11.81 13.37 -6.90
CA LEU A 222 -10.87 14.29 -6.25
C LEU A 222 -11.54 15.62 -5.90
N ASN A 223 -11.68 15.90 -4.62
CA ASN A 223 -12.13 17.21 -4.14
C ASN A 223 -10.93 18.12 -3.82
N LYS A 224 -11.18 19.44 -3.62
CA LYS A 224 -10.12 20.43 -3.41
C LYS A 224 -9.30 20.21 -2.14
N THR A 225 -9.91 19.65 -1.09
CA THR A 225 -9.24 19.35 0.19
C THR A 225 -8.32 18.15 0.04
N ASP A 226 -8.81 17.09 -0.61
CA ASP A 226 -8.00 15.89 -0.86
C ASP A 226 -6.86 16.18 -1.86
N ALA A 227 -7.11 17.03 -2.86
CA ALA A 227 -6.07 17.51 -3.76
C ALA A 227 -4.93 18.21 -3.01
N TYR A 228 -5.26 19.07 -2.02
CA TYR A 228 -4.25 19.69 -1.17
C TYR A 228 -3.48 18.66 -0.34
N LYS A 229 -4.18 17.74 0.33
CA LYS A 229 -3.55 16.71 1.16
C LYS A 229 -2.66 15.78 0.32
N LYS A 230 -3.10 15.37 -0.87
CA LYS A 230 -2.30 14.54 -1.79
C LYS A 230 -1.06 15.29 -2.34
N ALA A 231 -1.18 16.59 -2.62
CA ALA A 231 -0.04 17.43 -3.00
C ALA A 231 0.97 17.56 -1.84
N LEU A 232 0.49 17.72 -0.60
CA LEU A 232 1.33 17.75 0.59
C LEU A 232 2.03 16.40 0.81
N ALA A 233 1.30 15.29 0.69
CA ALA A 233 1.86 13.95 0.75
C ALA A 233 2.96 13.75 -0.30
N THR A 234 2.79 14.28 -1.53
CA THR A 234 3.82 14.21 -2.57
C THR A 234 5.11 14.93 -2.17
N ILE A 235 5.02 16.11 -1.54
CA ILE A 235 6.20 16.82 -1.04
C ILE A 235 6.89 16.04 0.09
N GLN A 236 6.11 15.47 1.00
CA GLN A 236 6.64 14.71 2.12
C GLN A 236 7.27 13.40 1.67
N PHE A 237 6.66 12.70 0.72
CA PHE A 237 7.21 11.48 0.13
C PHE A 237 8.52 11.77 -0.63
N ASP A 238 8.60 12.86 -1.41
CA ASP A 238 9.82 13.26 -2.11
C ASP A 238 10.99 13.45 -1.13
N LYS A 239 10.74 14.16 -0.03
CA LYS A 239 11.73 14.33 1.03
C LYS A 239 12.12 13.00 1.68
N TRP A 240 11.12 12.19 2.05
CA TRP A 240 11.35 10.87 2.66
C TRP A 240 12.14 9.94 1.73
N PHE A 241 11.82 9.95 0.43
CA PHE A 241 12.55 9.17 -0.57
C PHE A 241 14.02 9.56 -0.64
N GLN A 242 14.34 10.87 -0.63
CA GLN A 242 15.72 11.34 -0.59
C GLN A 242 16.48 10.84 0.64
N GLU A 243 15.86 10.94 1.80
CA GLU A 243 16.48 10.63 3.08
C GLU A 243 16.66 9.12 3.31
N ASN A 244 15.73 8.29 2.85
CA ASN A 244 15.67 6.87 3.18
C ASN A 244 16.05 5.94 2.02
N ILE A 245 15.60 6.24 0.80
CA ILE A 245 15.80 5.35 -0.34
C ILE A 245 17.02 5.78 -1.18
N GLU A 246 17.08 7.04 -1.60
CA GLU A 246 18.19 7.53 -2.42
C GLU A 246 19.52 7.42 -1.69
N SER A 247 19.55 7.83 -0.42
CA SER A 247 20.72 7.74 0.45
C SER A 247 21.24 6.30 0.55
N ARG A 248 20.33 5.34 0.78
CA ARG A 248 20.63 3.90 0.82
C ARG A 248 21.15 3.38 -0.53
N LEU A 249 20.46 3.67 -1.63
CA LEU A 249 20.86 3.23 -2.96
C LEU A 249 22.26 3.78 -3.35
N ARG A 250 22.58 5.00 -2.95
CA ARG A 250 23.91 5.59 -3.20
C ARG A 250 25.03 4.94 -2.38
N SER A 251 24.74 4.38 -1.20
CA SER A 251 25.73 3.68 -0.39
C SER A 251 26.16 2.33 -0.95
N TYR A 252 25.32 1.68 -1.75
CA TYR A 252 25.61 0.39 -2.40
C TYR A 252 26.38 0.50 -3.72
N VAL A 253 26.81 1.73 -4.11
CA VAL A 253 27.34 1.98 -5.44
C VAL A 253 28.75 1.43 -5.62
N GLN A 254 28.89 0.43 -6.47
CA GLN A 254 30.14 0.04 -7.13
C GLN A 254 29.91 -0.06 -8.64
N ASN A 255 30.70 0.72 -9.42
CA ASN A 255 30.80 0.68 -10.90
C ASN A 255 29.46 0.90 -11.65
N ASP A 256 29.02 -0.08 -12.44
CA ASP A 256 27.87 -0.01 -13.37
C ASP A 256 26.51 0.25 -12.69
N TYR A 257 26.43 -0.05 -11.40
CA TYR A 257 25.24 0.20 -10.57
C TYR A 257 24.95 1.70 -10.41
N THR A 258 25.97 2.56 -10.44
CA THR A 258 25.84 4.03 -10.26
C THR A 258 24.92 4.66 -11.31
N SER A 259 25.09 4.32 -12.59
CA SER A 259 24.26 4.87 -13.66
C SER A 259 22.80 4.42 -13.56
N ARG A 260 22.55 3.15 -13.17
CA ARG A 260 21.22 2.59 -12.98
C ARG A 260 20.48 3.29 -11.82
N VAL A 261 21.16 3.48 -10.68
CA VAL A 261 20.64 4.22 -9.52
C VAL A 261 20.34 5.67 -9.90
N GLN A 262 21.30 6.36 -10.55
CA GLN A 262 21.12 7.76 -10.92
C GLN A 262 19.93 7.96 -11.87
N ASN A 263 19.77 7.08 -12.86
CA ASN A 263 18.62 7.12 -13.78
C ASN A 263 17.30 6.92 -13.07
N PHE A 264 17.22 5.97 -12.12
CA PHE A 264 16.05 5.74 -11.31
C PHE A 264 15.70 6.96 -10.43
N VAL A 265 16.68 7.47 -9.69
CA VAL A 265 16.52 8.63 -8.81
C VAL A 265 16.09 9.86 -9.61
N ASN A 266 16.73 10.14 -10.74
CA ASN A 266 16.36 11.26 -11.63
C ASN A 266 14.92 11.12 -12.16
N HIS A 267 14.48 9.90 -12.45
CA HIS A 267 13.11 9.68 -12.88
C HIS A 267 12.12 9.96 -11.76
N VAL A 268 12.36 9.44 -10.56
CA VAL A 268 11.48 9.65 -9.41
C VAL A 268 11.35 11.14 -9.10
N HIS A 269 12.45 11.85 -8.91
CA HIS A 269 12.43 13.28 -8.59
C HIS A 269 12.03 14.17 -9.76
N GLY A 270 12.52 13.85 -10.98
CA GLY A 270 12.40 14.75 -12.12
C GLY A 270 11.05 14.69 -12.83
N SER A 271 10.50 13.50 -13.01
CA SER A 271 9.26 13.34 -13.79
C SER A 271 8.07 12.93 -12.94
N PHE A 272 8.20 11.86 -12.16
CA PHE A 272 7.05 11.31 -11.43
C PHE A 272 6.57 12.26 -10.32
N MET A 273 7.43 12.67 -9.41
CA MET A 273 7.04 13.56 -8.31
C MET A 273 6.52 14.91 -8.81
N TYR A 274 7.16 15.44 -9.84
CA TYR A 274 6.69 16.67 -10.45
C TYR A 274 5.30 16.54 -11.08
N GLN A 275 5.05 15.49 -11.86
CA GLN A 275 3.74 15.29 -12.49
C GLN A 275 2.64 15.15 -11.44
N MET A 276 2.89 14.35 -10.38
CA MET A 276 1.95 14.16 -9.28
C MET A 276 1.70 15.47 -8.51
N PHE A 277 2.76 16.18 -8.15
CA PHE A 277 2.63 17.46 -7.47
C PHE A 277 1.89 18.49 -8.35
N SER A 278 2.22 18.60 -9.62
CA SER A 278 1.55 19.50 -10.57
C SER A 278 0.08 19.18 -10.72
N PHE A 279 -0.27 17.89 -10.85
CA PHE A 279 -1.65 17.44 -10.96
C PHE A 279 -2.47 17.80 -9.71
N PHE A 280 -2.02 17.40 -8.52
CA PHE A 280 -2.76 17.63 -7.30
C PHE A 280 -2.83 19.12 -6.94
N SER A 281 -1.71 19.84 -7.02
CA SER A 281 -1.66 21.27 -6.71
C SER A 281 -2.55 22.11 -7.63
N SER A 282 -2.68 21.71 -8.89
CA SER A 282 -3.60 22.38 -9.84
C SER A 282 -5.07 22.23 -9.49
N ASN A 283 -5.43 21.21 -8.71
CA ASN A 283 -6.81 20.95 -8.27
C ASN A 283 -7.14 21.57 -6.90
N CYS A 284 -6.19 22.22 -6.23
CA CYS A 284 -6.38 22.87 -4.94
C CYS A 284 -7.07 24.25 -5.05
N LYS A 285 -7.45 24.82 -3.90
CA LYS A 285 -7.78 26.24 -3.78
C LYS A 285 -6.53 27.10 -3.98
N SER A 286 -6.70 28.34 -4.46
CA SER A 286 -5.55 29.24 -4.72
C SER A 286 -4.75 29.57 -3.46
N SER A 287 -5.40 29.68 -2.30
CA SER A 287 -4.75 29.88 -1.00
C SER A 287 -3.86 28.69 -0.63
N ASP A 288 -4.33 27.48 -0.89
CA ASP A 288 -3.63 26.24 -0.56
C ASP A 288 -2.45 25.99 -1.52
N PHE A 289 -2.63 26.32 -2.82
CA PHE A 289 -1.54 26.28 -3.78
C PHE A 289 -0.36 27.17 -3.38
N ARG A 290 -0.63 28.40 -2.88
CA ARG A 290 0.44 29.28 -2.40
C ARG A 290 1.20 28.68 -1.23
N LYS A 291 0.50 28.04 -0.27
CA LYS A 291 1.13 27.32 0.85
C LYS A 291 2.00 26.17 0.36
N LEU A 292 1.48 25.33 -0.55
CA LEU A 292 2.24 24.24 -1.15
C LEU A 292 3.52 24.73 -1.85
N LEU A 293 3.41 25.81 -2.64
CA LEU A 293 4.54 26.38 -3.37
C LEU A 293 5.63 26.92 -2.42
N SER A 294 5.26 27.44 -1.23
CA SER A 294 6.24 27.86 -0.23
C SER A 294 7.02 26.68 0.37
N HIS A 295 6.36 25.52 0.54
CA HIS A 295 7.00 24.32 1.08
C HIS A 295 7.74 23.50 0.03
N TYR A 296 7.47 23.71 -1.26
CA TYR A 296 8.10 22.92 -2.32
C TYR A 296 9.59 23.25 -2.45
N LYS A 297 10.44 22.25 -2.24
CA LYS A 297 11.91 22.31 -2.36
C LYS A 297 12.46 21.42 -3.49
N GLY A 298 11.58 20.80 -4.29
CA GLY A 298 11.98 19.90 -5.38
C GLY A 298 12.72 20.63 -6.52
N ASN A 299 13.29 19.87 -7.42
CA ASN A 299 14.22 20.31 -8.48
C ASN A 299 13.62 21.23 -9.56
N MET A 300 12.31 21.45 -9.55
CA MET A 300 11.69 22.30 -10.56
C MET A 300 11.55 23.75 -10.14
N LYS A 301 11.76 24.65 -11.10
CA LYS A 301 11.56 26.09 -10.89
C LYS A 301 10.08 26.35 -10.48
N LYS A 302 9.89 27.04 -9.36
CA LYS A 302 8.57 27.45 -8.86
C LYS A 302 7.75 28.21 -9.90
N SER A 303 8.41 28.94 -10.81
CA SER A 303 7.77 29.64 -11.95
C SER A 303 7.04 28.68 -12.89
N ARG A 304 7.58 27.48 -13.16
CA ARG A 304 6.94 26.49 -14.02
C ARG A 304 5.72 25.83 -13.33
N LEU A 305 5.80 25.62 -12.02
CA LEU A 305 4.65 25.14 -11.24
C LEU A 305 3.53 26.18 -11.22
N LEU A 306 3.87 27.45 -11.03
CA LEU A 306 2.92 28.56 -11.09
C LEU A 306 2.26 28.68 -12.46
N TYR A 307 3.04 28.59 -13.55
CA TYR A 307 2.53 28.59 -14.90
C TYR A 307 1.52 27.45 -15.16
N ASN A 308 1.85 26.21 -14.75
CA ASN A 308 0.95 25.08 -14.89
C ASN A 308 -0.34 25.25 -14.08
N TYR A 309 -0.23 25.78 -12.88
CA TYR A 309 -1.39 26.10 -12.05
C TYR A 309 -2.32 27.11 -12.73
N ILE A 310 -1.77 28.23 -13.21
CA ILE A 310 -2.54 29.28 -13.91
C ILE A 310 -3.23 28.68 -15.15
N ARG A 311 -2.48 27.95 -15.98
CA ARG A 311 -3.02 27.30 -17.19
C ARG A 311 -4.16 26.32 -16.88
N SER A 312 -4.09 25.60 -15.74
CA SER A 312 -5.15 24.67 -15.33
C SER A 312 -6.45 25.36 -14.92
N LYS A 313 -6.38 26.66 -14.52
CA LYS A 313 -7.55 27.46 -14.14
C LYS A 313 -8.19 28.19 -15.32
N MET A 314 -7.51 28.23 -16.46
CA MET A 314 -8.00 28.84 -17.70
C MET A 314 -8.75 27.85 -18.61
N LYS A 315 -8.70 26.56 -18.26
CA LYS A 315 -9.47 25.48 -18.91
C LYS A 315 -10.73 25.19 -18.11
#